data_7093b06e72828013fd5dca7ea74996d4
#
_entry.id   7093b06e72828013fd5dca7ea74996d4
#
_cell.length_a   1.000
_cell.length_b   1.000
_cell.length_c   1.000
_cell.angle_alpha   90.00
_cell.angle_beta   90.00
_cell.angle_gamma   90.00
#
_symmetry.space_group_name_H-M   'P 1'
#
loop_
_entity.id
_entity.type
_entity.pdbx_description
1 polymer ?
#
loop_
_entity_poly.entity_id
_entity_poly.type
_entity_poly.pdbx_seq_one_letter_code
_entity_poly.pdbx_strand_id
1 'polypeptide(L)'
;MLSWQLPSSKTAARIIGFYLINFFSAAWVQCIAMGTSNVAGYTKKATMAAGTFMGYSLGNIIGPLTFDARYAPRYDPGFEALIICFAIAFVLSQVFRALMALQNHRRDQKFGSPTAECGLQDLTDKENKSFRYPL
;
A
#
# COMPACT_ATOMS: atom_id res chain seq x y z
N MET A 1 17.06 -2.74 9.32
CA MET A 1 17.92 -2.00 10.23
C MET A 1 18.53 -2.87 11.31
N LEU A 2 17.78 -3.60 12.12
CA LEU A 2 18.31 -4.48 13.17
C LEU A 2 19.36 -5.49 12.66
N SER A 3 19.13 -6.11 11.49
CA SER A 3 20.04 -7.10 10.92
C SER A 3 21.40 -6.54 10.49
N TRP A 4 21.45 -5.24 10.23
CA TRP A 4 22.62 -4.55 9.70
C TRP A 4 23.55 -4.02 10.81
N GLN A 5 22.99 -3.46 11.88
CA GLN A 5 23.77 -2.86 12.97
C GLN A 5 24.23 -3.85 14.04
N LEU A 6 23.70 -5.08 14.01
CA LEU A 6 24.05 -6.11 15.00
C LEU A 6 25.40 -6.77 14.65
N PRO A 7 26.28 -6.95 15.64
CA PRO A 7 27.53 -7.67 15.45
C PRO A 7 27.28 -9.11 14.98
N SER A 8 28.21 -9.65 14.20
CA SER A 8 28.16 -11.00 13.63
C SER A 8 27.94 -12.12 14.64
N SER A 9 28.26 -11.89 15.91
CA SER A 9 28.04 -12.82 17.01
C SER A 9 26.56 -13.06 17.37
N LYS A 10 25.63 -12.16 16.97
CA LYS A 10 24.20 -12.27 17.25
C LYS A 10 23.40 -12.78 16.05
N THR A 11 23.78 -13.93 15.54
CA THR A 11 23.19 -14.54 14.33
C THR A 11 21.67 -14.69 14.43
N ALA A 12 21.15 -15.13 15.58
CA ALA A 12 19.70 -15.30 15.78
C ALA A 12 18.92 -13.98 15.59
N ALA A 13 19.40 -12.88 16.16
CA ALA A 13 18.75 -11.57 16.04
C ALA A 13 18.80 -11.04 14.59
N ARG A 14 19.86 -11.33 13.85
CA ARG A 14 19.99 -10.99 12.43
C ARG A 14 18.98 -11.79 11.58
N ILE A 15 18.82 -13.08 11.85
CA ILE A 15 17.86 -13.94 11.18
C ILE A 15 16.41 -13.46 11.44
N ILE A 16 16.08 -13.13 12.70
CA ILE A 16 14.77 -12.59 13.04
C ILE A 16 14.50 -11.28 12.27
N GLY A 17 15.50 -10.38 12.24
CA GLY A 17 15.39 -9.14 11.45
C GLY A 17 15.13 -9.39 9.97
N PHE A 18 15.77 -10.42 9.40
CA PHE A 18 15.55 -10.81 8.00
C PHE A 18 14.15 -11.38 7.76
N TYR A 19 13.62 -12.18 8.68
CA TYR A 19 12.24 -12.66 8.60
C TYR A 19 11.23 -11.52 8.70
N LEU A 20 11.47 -10.54 9.57
CA LEU A 20 10.57 -9.37 9.70
C LEU A 20 10.49 -8.54 8.40
N ILE A 21 11.56 -8.45 7.63
CA ILE A 21 11.55 -7.77 6.32
C ILE A 21 10.59 -8.47 5.34
N ASN A 22 10.45 -9.79 5.42
CA ASN A 22 9.54 -10.53 4.54
C ASN A 22 8.05 -10.22 4.77
N PHE A 23 7.65 -9.64 5.92
CA PHE A 23 6.30 -9.13 6.13
C PHE A 23 5.92 -7.99 5.17
N PHE A 24 6.89 -7.40 4.48
CA PHE A 24 6.62 -6.45 3.40
C PHE A 24 5.68 -7.02 2.33
N SER A 25 5.78 -8.31 2.02
CA SER A 25 4.89 -8.96 1.04
C SER A 25 3.43 -8.93 1.47
N ALA A 26 3.14 -9.07 2.77
CA ALA A 26 1.79 -8.95 3.30
C ALA A 26 1.24 -7.53 3.15
N ALA A 27 2.07 -6.52 3.43
CA ALA A 27 1.69 -5.11 3.23
C ALA A 27 1.36 -4.80 1.76
N TRP A 28 2.13 -5.35 0.82
CA TRP A 28 1.88 -5.23 -0.61
C TRP A 28 0.52 -5.80 -1.02
N VAL A 29 0.20 -7.03 -0.58
CA VAL A 29 -1.09 -7.66 -0.85
C VAL A 29 -2.24 -6.83 -0.28
N GLN A 30 -2.09 -6.29 0.92
CA GLN A 30 -3.09 -5.41 1.52
C GLN A 30 -3.28 -4.10 0.74
N CYS A 31 -2.23 -3.51 0.21
CA CYS A 31 -2.34 -2.33 -0.64
C CYS A 31 -3.15 -2.62 -1.92
N ILE A 32 -2.91 -3.77 -2.57
CA ILE A 32 -3.67 -4.18 -3.75
C ILE A 32 -5.14 -4.43 -3.37
N ALA A 33 -5.39 -5.18 -2.30
CA ALA A 33 -6.74 -5.47 -1.83
C ALA A 33 -7.51 -4.19 -1.50
N MET A 34 -6.90 -3.27 -0.76
CA MET A 34 -7.48 -1.97 -0.42
C MET A 34 -7.77 -1.14 -1.68
N GLY A 35 -6.85 -1.13 -2.66
CA GLY A 35 -7.03 -0.42 -3.91
C GLY A 35 -8.21 -0.97 -4.71
N THR A 36 -8.27 -2.29 -4.91
CA THR A 36 -9.32 -2.94 -5.70
C THR A 36 -10.69 -2.92 -5.02
N SER A 37 -10.74 -2.98 -3.70
CA SER A 37 -11.99 -2.94 -2.92
C SER A 37 -12.61 -1.53 -2.88
N ASN A 38 -11.78 -0.50 -2.96
CA ASN A 38 -12.23 0.90 -2.93
C ASN A 38 -12.61 1.45 -4.32
N VAL A 39 -12.68 0.60 -5.34
CA VAL A 39 -13.06 0.99 -6.70
C VAL A 39 -14.19 0.07 -7.17
N ALA A 40 -15.29 0.64 -7.66
CA ALA A 40 -16.38 -0.07 -8.31
C ALA A 40 -16.36 0.17 -9.82
N GLY A 41 -16.81 -0.85 -10.57
CA GLY A 41 -16.80 -0.88 -12.03
C GLY A 41 -15.56 -1.59 -12.61
N TYR A 42 -15.77 -2.49 -13.57
CA TYR A 42 -14.70 -3.33 -14.13
C TYR A 42 -13.58 -2.51 -14.77
N THR A 43 -13.90 -1.49 -15.55
CA THR A 43 -12.90 -0.64 -16.21
C THR A 43 -12.03 0.08 -15.20
N LYS A 44 -12.63 0.63 -14.14
CA LYS A 44 -11.87 1.31 -13.08
C LYS A 44 -10.96 0.36 -12.30
N LYS A 45 -11.46 -0.85 -11.99
CA LYS A 45 -10.65 -1.90 -11.35
C LYS A 45 -9.46 -2.31 -12.21
N ALA A 46 -9.68 -2.51 -13.50
CA ALA A 46 -8.60 -2.84 -14.45
C ALA A 46 -7.55 -1.73 -14.53
N THR A 47 -7.99 -0.48 -14.63
CA THR A 47 -7.09 0.69 -14.66
C THR A 47 -6.30 0.82 -13.35
N MET A 48 -6.96 0.62 -12.21
CA MET A 48 -6.33 0.63 -10.90
C MET A 48 -5.25 -0.47 -10.80
N ALA A 49 -5.58 -1.70 -11.21
CA ALA A 49 -4.64 -2.81 -11.23
C ALA A 49 -3.43 -2.52 -12.13
N ALA A 50 -3.66 -2.05 -13.34
CA ALA A 50 -2.60 -1.68 -14.29
C ALA A 50 -1.69 -0.59 -13.70
N GLY A 51 -2.25 0.48 -13.12
CA GLY A 51 -1.49 1.54 -12.46
C GLY A 51 -0.64 1.04 -11.30
N THR A 52 -1.18 0.11 -10.51
CA THR A 52 -0.46 -0.51 -9.39
C THR A 52 0.73 -1.33 -9.89
N PHE A 53 0.56 -2.13 -10.96
CA PHE A 53 1.66 -2.88 -11.57
C PHE A 53 2.72 -1.98 -12.18
N MET A 54 2.32 -0.87 -12.81
CA MET A 54 3.28 0.11 -13.34
C MET A 54 4.10 0.72 -12.21
N GLY A 55 3.47 1.14 -11.12
CA GLY A 55 4.17 1.67 -9.94
C GLY A 55 5.13 0.64 -9.33
N TYR A 56 4.70 -0.62 -9.22
CA TYR A 56 5.55 -1.73 -8.76
C TYR A 56 6.78 -1.92 -9.66
N SER A 57 6.59 -1.92 -10.97
CA SER A 57 7.68 -2.08 -11.93
C SER A 57 8.69 -0.94 -11.85
N LEU A 58 8.22 0.29 -11.76
CA LEU A 58 9.07 1.47 -11.57
C LEU A 58 9.86 1.39 -10.26
N GLY A 59 9.21 0.97 -9.17
CA GLY A 59 9.87 0.77 -7.88
C GLY A 59 10.99 -0.27 -7.94
N ASN A 60 10.80 -1.36 -8.68
CA ASN A 60 11.83 -2.39 -8.87
C ASN A 60 13.02 -1.91 -9.72
N ILE A 61 12.82 -0.94 -10.59
CA ILE A 61 13.92 -0.31 -11.36
C ILE A 61 14.67 0.69 -10.48
N ILE A 62 13.94 1.57 -9.79
CA ILE A 62 14.52 2.66 -9.00
C ILE A 62 15.17 2.13 -7.71
N GLY A 63 14.55 1.12 -7.05
CA GLY A 63 15.01 0.58 -5.78
C GLY A 63 16.49 0.20 -5.76
N PRO A 64 16.96 -0.68 -6.66
CA PRO A 64 18.37 -1.05 -6.73
C PRO A 64 19.32 0.12 -6.99
N LEU A 65 18.87 1.15 -7.72
CA LEU A 65 19.69 2.33 -8.02
C LEU A 65 19.97 3.20 -6.78
N THR A 66 19.17 3.08 -5.74
CA THR A 66 19.42 3.80 -4.46
C THR A 66 20.55 3.18 -3.64
N PHE A 67 20.95 1.92 -3.96
CA PHE A 67 22.03 1.21 -3.29
C PHE A 67 23.32 1.28 -4.10
N ASP A 68 23.99 2.44 -4.08
CA ASP A 68 25.26 2.63 -4.78
C ASP A 68 26.39 1.86 -4.07
N ALA A 69 27.18 1.13 -4.86
CA ALA A 69 28.35 0.36 -4.38
C ALA A 69 29.41 1.23 -3.70
N ARG A 70 29.43 2.54 -3.96
CA ARG A 70 30.35 3.50 -3.29
C ARG A 70 30.16 3.55 -1.77
N TYR A 71 28.97 3.25 -1.30
CA TYR A 71 28.62 3.25 0.13
C TYR A 71 28.74 1.87 0.78
N ALA A 72 29.32 0.89 0.06
CA ALA A 72 29.59 -0.42 0.64
C ALA A 72 30.61 -0.31 1.81
N PRO A 73 30.47 -1.12 2.86
CA PRO A 73 29.47 -2.16 3.07
C PRO A 73 28.19 -1.68 3.78
N ARG A 74 28.08 -0.40 4.13
CA ARG A 74 26.99 0.12 4.97
C ARG A 74 25.72 0.54 4.24
N TYR A 75 25.83 1.06 3.03
CA TYR A 75 24.70 1.53 2.21
C TYR A 75 23.73 2.48 2.94
N ASP A 76 24.27 3.33 3.83
CA ASP A 76 23.47 4.23 4.67
C ASP A 76 22.45 5.07 3.88
N PRO A 77 22.80 5.72 2.73
CA PRO A 77 21.83 6.51 1.97
C PRO A 77 20.67 5.69 1.40
N GLY A 78 20.92 4.43 1.01
CA GLY A 78 19.89 3.52 0.52
C GLY A 78 18.87 3.18 1.61
N PHE A 79 19.34 2.90 2.82
CA PHE A 79 18.46 2.64 3.97
C PHE A 79 17.69 3.88 4.43
N GLU A 80 18.32 5.06 4.39
CA GLU A 80 17.64 6.33 4.68
C GLU A 80 16.50 6.60 3.68
N ALA A 81 16.77 6.44 2.39
CA ALA A 81 15.77 6.59 1.34
C ALA A 81 14.58 5.63 1.56
N LEU A 82 14.88 4.38 1.93
CA LEU A 82 13.86 3.36 2.19
C LEU A 82 12.96 3.74 3.39
N ILE A 83 13.54 4.28 4.47
CA ILE A 83 12.77 4.74 5.63
C ILE A 83 11.87 5.90 5.26
N ILE A 84 12.40 6.87 4.51
CA ILE A 84 11.63 8.03 4.06
C ILE A 84 10.45 7.56 3.18
N CYS A 85 10.68 6.64 2.24
CA CYS A 85 9.62 6.06 1.42
C CYS A 85 8.54 5.36 2.26
N PHE A 86 8.93 4.58 3.27
CA PHE A 86 7.95 3.95 4.16
C PHE A 86 7.16 4.96 4.99
N ALA A 87 7.81 6.00 5.49
CA ALA A 87 7.13 7.06 6.23
C ALA A 87 6.11 7.78 5.34
N ILE A 88 6.48 8.12 4.11
CA ILE A 88 5.57 8.74 3.13
C ILE A 88 4.40 7.79 2.83
N ALA A 89 4.65 6.52 2.56
CA ALA A 89 3.61 5.53 2.28
C ALA A 89 2.65 5.38 3.45
N PHE A 90 3.15 5.38 4.68
CA PHE A 90 2.33 5.34 5.89
C PHE A 90 1.42 6.56 6.01
N VAL A 91 1.96 7.77 5.83
CA VAL A 91 1.17 9.01 5.87
C VAL A 91 0.10 9.00 4.78
N LEU A 92 0.46 8.65 3.54
CA LEU A 92 -0.48 8.58 2.43
C LEU A 92 -1.61 7.57 2.67
N SER A 93 -1.31 6.43 3.28
CA SER A 93 -2.32 5.42 3.62
C SER A 93 -3.31 5.93 4.67
N GLN A 94 -2.84 6.68 5.68
CA GLN A 94 -3.71 7.29 6.69
C GLN A 94 -4.58 8.39 6.07
N VAL A 95 -4.03 9.23 5.20
CA VAL A 95 -4.78 10.27 4.47
C VAL A 95 -5.86 9.62 3.61
N PHE A 96 -5.51 8.57 2.86
CA PHE A 96 -6.46 7.83 2.03
C PHE A 96 -7.61 7.27 2.87
N ARG A 97 -7.30 6.60 3.98
CA ARG A 97 -8.31 6.08 4.91
C ARG A 97 -9.23 7.18 5.44
N ALA A 98 -8.67 8.30 5.86
CA ALA A 98 -9.46 9.44 6.34
C ALA A 98 -10.39 9.99 5.26
N LEU A 99 -9.92 10.12 4.03
CA LEU A 99 -10.75 10.58 2.90
C LEU A 99 -11.90 9.61 2.60
N MET A 100 -11.64 8.28 2.63
CA MET A 100 -12.69 7.27 2.43
C MET A 100 -13.73 7.31 3.55
N ALA A 101 -13.29 7.47 4.81
CA ALA A 101 -14.19 7.63 5.96
C ALA A 101 -15.08 8.87 5.82
N LEU A 102 -14.49 9.99 5.43
CA LEU A 102 -15.24 11.24 5.19
C LEU A 102 -16.26 11.07 4.04
N GLN A 103 -15.87 10.39 2.97
CA GLN A 103 -16.78 10.13 1.85
C GLN A 103 -17.93 9.20 2.28
N ASN A 104 -17.64 8.14 3.04
CA ASN A 104 -18.68 7.27 3.59
C ASN A 104 -19.67 8.06 4.45
N HIS A 105 -19.18 8.87 5.37
CA HIS A 105 -20.03 9.69 6.22
C HIS A 105 -20.94 10.64 5.42
N ARG A 106 -20.39 11.30 4.40
CA ARG A 106 -21.18 12.15 3.48
C ARG A 106 -22.24 11.36 2.70
N ARG A 107 -21.92 10.13 2.31
CA ARG A 107 -22.84 9.25 1.58
C ARG A 107 -23.96 8.75 2.48
N ASP A 108 -23.66 8.44 3.75
CA ASP A 108 -24.66 8.04 4.74
C ASP A 108 -25.66 9.15 5.03
N GLN A 109 -25.17 10.38 5.15
CA GLN A 109 -26.04 11.55 5.30
C GLN A 109 -26.94 11.81 4.09
N LYS A 110 -26.43 11.54 2.87
CA LYS A 110 -27.14 11.87 1.63
C LYS A 110 -28.08 10.77 1.16
N PHE A 111 -27.72 9.51 1.35
CA PHE A 111 -28.40 8.35 0.76
C PHE A 111 -28.93 7.34 1.79
N GLY A 112 -28.65 7.55 3.08
CA GLY A 112 -29.00 6.59 4.15
C GLY A 112 -28.10 5.37 4.17
N SER A 113 -28.55 4.35 4.91
CA SER A 113 -27.83 3.07 5.06
C SER A 113 -27.74 2.31 3.74
N PRO A 114 -26.63 1.58 3.48
CA PRO A 114 -26.47 0.82 2.24
C PRO A 114 -27.52 -0.28 2.13
N THR A 115 -28.17 -0.36 0.95
CA THR A 115 -29.10 -1.43 0.60
C THR A 115 -28.40 -2.49 -0.25
N ALA A 116 -28.70 -3.77 -0.02
CA ALA A 116 -27.98 -4.91 -0.63
C ALA A 116 -28.28 -5.14 -2.13
N GLU A 117 -29.12 -4.33 -2.77
CA GLU A 117 -29.70 -4.66 -4.07
C GLU A 117 -28.81 -4.45 -5.30
N CYS A 118 -27.62 -3.86 -5.19
CA CYS A 118 -26.81 -3.47 -6.35
C CYS A 118 -25.57 -4.35 -6.59
N GLY A 119 -25.47 -5.53 -5.98
CA GLY A 119 -24.23 -6.35 -5.99
C GLY A 119 -23.83 -6.96 -7.34
N LEU A 120 -24.76 -7.10 -8.29
CA LEU A 120 -24.54 -7.77 -9.58
C LEU A 120 -24.45 -6.81 -10.78
N GLN A 121 -24.66 -5.53 -10.58
CA GLN A 121 -24.60 -4.53 -11.66
C GLN A 121 -23.19 -3.93 -11.73
N ASP A 122 -22.66 -3.78 -12.95
CA ASP A 122 -21.36 -3.12 -13.19
C ASP A 122 -21.49 -1.59 -13.08
N LEU A 123 -21.92 -1.13 -11.91
CA LEU A 123 -22.04 0.28 -11.60
C LEU A 123 -20.73 0.81 -11.01
N THR A 124 -20.36 2.00 -11.42
CA THR A 124 -19.23 2.70 -10.82
C THR A 124 -19.56 3.16 -9.40
N ASP A 125 -18.53 3.44 -8.60
CA ASP A 125 -18.66 3.99 -7.24
C ASP A 125 -19.49 5.27 -7.17
N LYS A 126 -19.55 6.05 -8.25
CA LYS A 126 -20.39 7.26 -8.36
C LYS A 126 -21.85 6.97 -8.66
N GLU A 127 -22.11 5.97 -9.47
CA GLU A 127 -23.47 5.56 -9.90
C GLU A 127 -24.15 4.73 -8.82
N ASN A 128 -23.40 3.89 -8.13
CA ASN A 128 -23.90 3.07 -7.03
C ASN A 128 -24.04 3.89 -5.74
N LYS A 129 -25.26 4.31 -5.43
CA LYS A 129 -25.57 5.09 -4.21
C LYS A 129 -25.36 4.28 -2.92
N SER A 130 -25.49 2.96 -2.99
CA SER A 130 -25.31 2.05 -1.86
C SER A 130 -23.83 1.67 -1.63
N PHE A 131 -22.93 1.99 -2.56
CA PHE A 131 -21.50 1.69 -2.41
C PHE A 131 -20.90 2.42 -1.20
N ARG A 132 -20.15 1.69 -0.38
CA ARG A 132 -19.33 2.25 0.70
C ARG A 132 -17.90 1.77 0.53
N TYR A 133 -16.98 2.67 0.80
CA TYR A 133 -15.54 2.37 0.74
C TYR A 133 -15.14 1.55 1.96
N PRO A 134 -14.55 0.35 1.81
CA PRO A 134 -13.97 -0.41 2.91
C PRO A 134 -12.81 0.39 3.57
N LEU A 135 -12.74 0.39 4.89
CA LEU A 135 -11.76 1.15 5.67
C LEU A 135 -10.64 0.27 6.23
#